data_a19fd6b0294f501eca2705ca4b9bbaf6
#
_entry.id   a19fd6b0294f501eca2705ca4b9bbaf6
#
_cell.length_a   1.000
_cell.length_b   1.000
_cell.length_c   1.000
_cell.angle_alpha   90.00
_cell.angle_beta   90.00
_cell.angle_gamma   90.00
#
_symmetry.space_group_name_H-M   'P 1'
#
loop_
_entity.id
_entity.type
_entity.pdbx_description
1 polymer ?
#
loop_
_entity_poly.entity_id
_entity_poly.type
_entity_poly.pdbx_seq_one_letter_code
_entity_poly.pdbx_strand_id
1 'polypeptide(L)'
;GGHSVGIRCPAHPVARALIAAAGVPVAAPSANRSGGLSPTTAAHVVASLGDRVDLVLDGGPCHGGLESTVVDLTGPVPRLLRPGLVRVGMLEAIAGPVEVANSFACGDDDIPLPSPGLLAKHYAPATKLEVAETEAEADQLDAIYRCAGMVVARWRPVGAPEQVSARLYAELHTLDEGGFDRIIATLPAKTDEWRAVRDRLLRAAAE
;
A
#
# COMPACT_ATOMS: atom_id res chain seq x y z
N GLY A 1 21.16 -7.14 3.26
CA GLY A 1 22.05 -6.14 2.97
C GLY A 1 22.32 -5.87 1.49
N GLY A 2 21.70 -4.84 0.91
CA GLY A 2 22.06 -4.35 -0.42
C GLY A 2 23.09 -3.24 -0.35
N HIS A 3 23.49 -2.72 -1.53
CA HIS A 3 24.45 -1.62 -1.67
C HIS A 3 23.84 -0.23 -1.50
N SER A 4 22.52 -0.14 -1.25
CA SER A 4 21.77 1.11 -1.07
C SER A 4 20.95 1.07 0.18
N VAL A 5 20.52 2.23 0.65
CA VAL A 5 19.62 2.39 1.81
C VAL A 5 18.47 3.31 1.45
N GLY A 6 17.25 2.92 1.84
CA GLY A 6 16.07 3.76 1.69
C GLY A 6 16.02 4.84 2.77
N ILE A 7 16.00 6.10 2.37
CA ILE A 7 15.92 7.25 3.27
C ILE A 7 14.56 7.93 3.10
N ARG A 8 13.91 8.28 4.21
CA ARG A 8 12.68 9.04 4.24
C ARG A 8 12.78 10.20 5.23
N CYS A 9 12.36 11.39 4.81
CA CYS A 9 12.12 12.51 5.68
C CYS A 9 10.60 12.66 5.88
N PRO A 10 10.04 12.30 7.04
CA PRO A 10 8.59 12.38 7.26
C PRO A 10 8.13 13.84 7.38
N ALA A 11 6.93 14.12 6.87
CA ALA A 11 6.29 15.42 7.04
C ALA A 11 5.55 15.53 8.38
N HIS A 12 5.14 14.41 8.98
CA HIS A 12 4.30 14.39 10.17
C HIS A 12 5.03 14.97 11.41
N PRO A 13 4.41 15.91 12.14
CA PRO A 13 5.09 16.64 13.24
C PRO A 13 5.53 15.71 14.38
N VAL A 14 4.71 14.73 14.77
CA VAL A 14 5.05 13.76 15.83
C VAL A 14 6.26 12.92 15.42
N ALA A 15 6.28 12.40 14.18
CA ALA A 15 7.41 11.60 13.68
C ALA A 15 8.70 12.43 13.63
N ARG A 16 8.61 13.72 13.21
CA ARG A 16 9.77 14.64 13.20
C ARG A 16 10.27 14.93 14.59
N ALA A 17 9.36 15.17 15.54
CA ALA A 17 9.72 15.42 16.93
C ALA A 17 10.40 14.20 17.56
N LEU A 18 9.88 12.99 17.30
CA LEU A 18 10.50 11.74 17.76
C LEU A 18 11.93 11.59 17.21
N ILE A 19 12.13 11.79 15.90
CA ILE A 19 13.46 11.67 15.28
C ILE A 19 14.42 12.71 15.86
N ALA A 20 13.95 13.96 16.04
CA ALA A 20 14.76 15.02 16.65
C ALA A 20 15.14 14.69 18.10
N ALA A 21 14.22 14.16 18.89
CA ALA A 21 14.47 13.74 20.27
C ALA A 21 15.42 12.53 20.37
N ALA A 22 15.33 11.60 19.42
CA ALA A 22 16.22 10.45 19.35
C ALA A 22 17.67 10.84 19.00
N GLY A 23 17.89 11.91 18.26
CA GLY A 23 19.21 12.38 17.84
C GLY A 23 19.96 11.44 16.87
N VAL A 24 19.29 10.41 16.39
CA VAL A 24 19.83 9.38 15.46
C VAL A 24 18.80 9.00 14.41
N PRO A 25 19.22 8.44 13.26
CA PRO A 25 18.28 7.86 12.30
C PRO A 25 17.47 6.73 12.94
N VAL A 26 16.17 6.68 12.62
CA VAL A 26 15.23 5.70 13.17
C VAL A 26 14.80 4.74 12.06
N ALA A 27 14.94 3.43 12.29
CA ALA A 27 14.38 2.43 11.40
C ALA A 27 12.85 2.40 11.55
N ALA A 28 12.14 2.55 10.45
CA ALA A 28 10.69 2.68 10.45
C ALA A 28 10.03 1.76 9.42
N PRO A 29 9.87 0.46 9.74
CA PRO A 29 9.04 -0.45 8.95
C PRO A 29 7.56 -0.12 9.07
N SER A 30 6.71 -0.77 8.29
CA SER A 30 5.27 -0.73 8.51
C SER A 30 4.93 -1.44 9.84
N ALA A 31 4.08 -0.80 10.66
CA ALA A 31 3.75 -1.30 11.99
C ALA A 31 2.58 -2.30 11.94
N ASN A 32 2.74 -3.38 11.16
CA ASN A 32 1.78 -4.47 10.99
C ASN A 32 2.48 -5.82 10.85
N ARG A 33 1.74 -6.91 10.89
CA ARG A 33 2.26 -8.24 10.51
C ARG A 33 2.66 -8.24 9.05
N SER A 34 3.78 -8.92 8.73
CA SER A 34 4.27 -9.04 7.36
C SER A 34 3.18 -9.57 6.42
N GLY A 35 3.06 -8.95 5.24
CA GLY A 35 2.07 -9.29 4.22
C GLY A 35 0.66 -8.73 4.45
N GLY A 36 0.30 -8.36 5.68
CA GLY A 36 -1.02 -7.84 6.02
C GLY A 36 -1.26 -6.39 5.60
N LEU A 37 -2.50 -5.91 5.79
CA LEU A 37 -2.89 -4.52 5.53
C LEU A 37 -2.04 -3.54 6.33
N SER A 38 -1.60 -2.47 5.66
CA SER A 38 -0.89 -1.39 6.35
C SER A 38 -1.82 -0.64 7.30
N PRO A 39 -1.37 -0.32 8.54
CA PRO A 39 -2.16 0.43 9.49
C PRO A 39 -2.26 1.90 9.07
N THR A 40 -3.42 2.51 9.27
CA THR A 40 -3.66 3.93 9.03
C THR A 40 -4.03 4.70 10.31
N THR A 41 -4.19 3.97 11.42
CA THR A 41 -4.48 4.52 12.75
C THR A 41 -3.68 3.78 13.82
N ALA A 42 -3.53 4.37 15.00
CA ALA A 42 -2.94 3.71 16.15
C ALA A 42 -3.71 2.43 16.55
N ALA A 43 -5.04 2.44 16.41
CA ALA A 43 -5.87 1.27 16.69
C ALA A 43 -5.52 0.08 15.78
N HIS A 44 -5.27 0.31 14.49
CA HIS A 44 -4.82 -0.75 13.56
C HIS A 44 -3.46 -1.33 13.98
N VAL A 45 -2.53 -0.50 14.47
CA VAL A 45 -1.22 -0.96 14.99
C VAL A 45 -1.42 -1.88 16.18
N VAL A 46 -2.23 -1.44 17.16
CA VAL A 46 -2.52 -2.23 18.38
C VAL A 46 -3.21 -3.54 18.01
N ALA A 47 -4.20 -3.51 17.12
CA ALA A 47 -4.89 -4.72 16.66
C ALA A 47 -3.96 -5.71 15.96
N SER A 48 -2.99 -5.20 15.17
CA SER A 48 -2.06 -6.05 14.40
C SER A 48 -0.92 -6.60 15.24
N LEU A 49 -0.32 -5.79 16.12
CA LEU A 49 0.92 -6.12 16.82
C LEU A 49 0.70 -6.46 18.31
N GLY A 50 -0.32 -5.89 18.95
CA GLY A 50 -0.60 -6.12 20.38
C GLY A 50 0.63 -5.86 21.24
N ASP A 51 0.94 -6.80 22.11
CA ASP A 51 2.08 -6.73 23.08
C ASP A 51 3.47 -6.83 22.42
N ARG A 52 3.57 -6.86 21.09
CA ARG A 52 4.87 -6.87 20.38
C ARG A 52 5.49 -5.48 20.24
N VAL A 53 4.78 -4.44 20.62
CA VAL A 53 5.26 -3.05 20.66
C VAL A 53 5.11 -2.52 22.07
N ASP A 54 6.16 -1.88 22.58
CA ASP A 54 6.19 -1.35 23.94
C ASP A 54 5.40 -0.06 24.07
N LEU A 55 5.34 0.74 23.00
CA LEU A 55 4.71 2.05 22.99
C LEU A 55 4.16 2.40 21.60
N VAL A 56 2.96 2.94 21.56
CA VAL A 56 2.35 3.52 20.36
C VAL A 56 2.12 5.02 20.59
N LEU A 57 2.74 5.86 19.76
CA LEU A 57 2.47 7.29 19.74
C LEU A 57 1.33 7.54 18.75
N ASP A 58 0.17 7.92 19.26
CA ASP A 58 -0.96 8.26 18.41
C ASP A 58 -0.82 9.68 17.86
N GLY A 59 -0.50 9.78 16.58
CA GLY A 59 -0.44 11.02 15.82
C GLY A 59 -1.74 11.33 15.04
N GLY A 60 -2.79 10.56 15.26
CA GLY A 60 -4.01 10.59 14.44
C GLY A 60 -3.92 9.74 13.18
N PRO A 61 -4.95 9.74 12.34
CA PRO A 61 -5.00 8.95 11.11
C PRO A 61 -3.99 9.42 10.07
N CYS A 62 -3.50 8.49 9.26
CA CYS A 62 -2.56 8.79 8.19
C CYS A 62 -3.23 9.61 7.07
N HIS A 63 -2.77 10.83 6.82
CA HIS A 63 -3.37 11.72 5.81
C HIS A 63 -3.31 11.17 4.39
N GLY A 64 -2.21 10.48 4.02
CA GLY A 64 -2.02 9.93 2.68
C GLY A 64 -2.64 8.56 2.46
N GLY A 65 -2.89 7.83 3.53
CA GLY A 65 -3.46 6.47 3.53
C GLY A 65 -2.57 5.39 2.92
N LEU A 66 -1.72 5.72 1.96
CA LEU A 66 -0.77 4.80 1.30
C LEU A 66 0.67 5.10 1.71
N GLU A 67 1.54 4.13 1.48
CA GLU A 67 2.98 4.32 1.64
C GLU A 67 3.54 5.31 0.62
N SER A 68 4.62 5.97 1.03
CA SER A 68 5.34 6.95 0.21
C SER A 68 5.83 6.37 -1.12
N THR A 69 5.90 7.23 -2.14
CA THR A 69 6.64 6.97 -3.37
C THR A 69 8.10 6.65 -3.03
N VAL A 70 8.68 5.64 -3.70
CA VAL A 70 10.09 5.28 -3.57
C VAL A 70 10.76 5.41 -4.93
N VAL A 71 11.84 6.20 -4.97
CA VAL A 71 12.64 6.44 -6.17
C VAL A 71 14.06 5.99 -5.91
N ASP A 72 14.60 5.19 -6.80
CA ASP A 72 16.03 4.83 -6.84
C ASP A 72 16.80 5.92 -7.59
N LEU A 73 17.79 6.49 -6.91
CA LEU A 73 18.69 7.53 -7.43
C LEU A 73 20.13 7.03 -7.56
N THR A 74 20.37 5.74 -7.46
CA THR A 74 21.72 5.17 -7.53
C THR A 74 22.24 5.05 -8.98
N GLY A 75 21.34 5.07 -9.96
CA GLY A 75 21.66 5.03 -11.39
C GLY A 75 21.70 6.42 -12.03
N PRO A 76 22.07 6.48 -13.33
CA PRO A 76 22.11 7.74 -14.07
C PRO A 76 20.74 8.35 -14.35
N VAL A 77 19.69 7.54 -14.35
CA VAL A 77 18.29 7.95 -14.52
C VAL A 77 17.51 7.53 -13.29
N PRO A 78 16.76 8.45 -12.67
CA PRO A 78 15.87 8.10 -11.56
C PRO A 78 14.89 7.00 -11.96
N ARG A 79 14.68 6.03 -11.07
CA ARG A 79 13.76 4.92 -11.32
C ARG A 79 12.70 4.80 -10.23
N LEU A 80 11.43 4.88 -10.60
CA LEU A 80 10.32 4.66 -9.69
C LEU A 80 10.24 3.19 -9.29
N LEU A 81 10.49 2.90 -8.01
CA LEU A 81 10.42 1.55 -7.44
C LEU A 81 9.03 1.25 -6.87
N ARG A 82 8.40 2.21 -6.24
CA ARG A 82 7.06 2.05 -5.66
C ARG A 82 6.22 3.29 -5.89
N PRO A 83 5.07 3.18 -6.57
CA PRO A 83 4.17 4.30 -6.73
C PRO A 83 3.53 4.68 -5.39
N GLY A 84 3.34 5.98 -5.18
CA GLY A 84 2.69 6.59 -4.03
C GLY A 84 2.02 7.90 -4.43
N LEU A 85 1.83 8.82 -3.49
CA LEU A 85 1.13 10.09 -3.75
C LEU A 85 1.95 11.07 -4.60
N VAL A 86 3.28 10.95 -4.64
CA VAL A 86 4.12 11.72 -5.57
C VAL A 86 4.10 10.98 -6.91
N ARG A 87 3.46 11.60 -7.91
CA ARG A 87 3.24 11.03 -9.24
C ARG A 87 4.49 11.14 -10.10
N VAL A 88 4.58 10.32 -11.15
CA VAL A 88 5.72 10.33 -12.10
C VAL A 88 5.92 11.71 -12.69
N GLY A 89 4.89 12.36 -13.21
CA GLY A 89 4.99 13.70 -13.78
C GLY A 89 5.52 14.78 -12.81
N MET A 90 5.25 14.63 -11.50
CA MET A 90 5.83 15.53 -10.47
C MET A 90 7.33 15.29 -10.28
N LEU A 91 7.77 14.04 -10.37
CA LEU A 91 9.19 13.67 -10.30
C LEU A 91 9.93 14.17 -11.54
N GLU A 92 9.35 13.94 -12.72
CA GLU A 92 9.92 14.36 -14.01
C GLU A 92 10.08 15.87 -14.14
N ALA A 93 9.16 16.64 -13.54
CA ALA A 93 9.25 18.10 -13.50
C ALA A 93 10.50 18.61 -12.76
N ILE A 94 11.08 17.80 -11.86
CA ILE A 94 12.23 18.17 -11.03
C ILE A 94 13.50 17.47 -11.50
N ALA A 95 13.40 16.18 -11.81
CA ALA A 95 14.55 15.30 -12.05
C ALA A 95 14.80 14.96 -13.53
N GLY A 96 13.94 15.42 -14.45
CA GLY A 96 13.94 14.97 -15.83
C GLY A 96 13.31 13.57 -15.97
N PRO A 97 13.59 12.84 -17.07
CA PRO A 97 12.97 11.54 -17.33
C PRO A 97 13.11 10.57 -16.18
N VAL A 98 12.00 9.88 -15.82
CA VAL A 98 11.95 8.89 -14.76
C VAL A 98 11.55 7.54 -15.34
N GLU A 99 12.39 6.53 -15.15
CA GLU A 99 12.05 5.16 -15.50
C GLU A 99 11.00 4.63 -14.52
N VAL A 100 9.92 4.06 -15.03
CA VAL A 100 8.95 3.32 -14.22
C VAL A 100 9.34 1.85 -14.30
N ALA A 101 9.75 1.26 -13.19
CA ALA A 101 10.00 -0.17 -13.15
C ALA A 101 8.70 -0.90 -13.53
N ASN A 102 8.70 -1.58 -14.66
CA ASN A 102 7.62 -2.50 -15.01
C ASN A 102 7.52 -3.53 -13.90
N SER A 103 6.27 -3.84 -13.51
CA SER A 103 5.92 -4.74 -12.40
C SER A 103 7.06 -5.68 -12.03
N PHE A 104 7.56 -5.58 -10.80
CA PHE A 104 8.63 -6.44 -10.36
C PHE A 104 8.17 -7.88 -10.61
N ALA A 105 8.70 -8.47 -11.68
CA ALA A 105 8.61 -9.89 -11.88
C ALA A 105 9.10 -10.53 -10.58
N CYS A 106 8.40 -11.53 -10.10
CA CYS A 106 8.83 -12.40 -9.03
C CYS A 106 10.31 -12.74 -9.31
N GLY A 107 11.22 -12.01 -8.67
CA GLY A 107 12.64 -12.36 -8.69
C GLY A 107 12.80 -13.59 -7.81
N ASP A 108 13.78 -14.41 -8.10
CA ASP A 108 14.20 -15.50 -7.22
C ASP A 108 14.20 -15.01 -5.79
N ASP A 109 13.61 -15.79 -4.86
CA ASP A 109 13.45 -15.48 -3.44
C ASP A 109 14.78 -15.13 -2.73
N ASP A 110 15.90 -15.41 -3.36
CA ASP A 110 17.27 -15.17 -2.87
C ASP A 110 17.84 -13.78 -3.19
N ILE A 111 17.19 -12.96 -4.02
CA ILE A 111 17.69 -11.61 -4.35
C ILE A 111 17.01 -10.58 -3.46
N PRO A 112 17.77 -9.80 -2.62
CA PRO A 112 17.20 -8.73 -1.82
C PRO A 112 16.45 -7.73 -2.70
N LEU A 113 15.17 -7.55 -2.43
CA LEU A 113 14.36 -6.57 -3.16
C LEU A 113 14.90 -5.16 -2.89
N PRO A 114 14.97 -4.30 -3.93
CA PRO A 114 15.57 -2.97 -3.82
C PRO A 114 14.76 -1.99 -2.95
N SER A 115 13.54 -2.34 -2.55
CA SER A 115 12.69 -1.50 -1.70
C SER A 115 11.67 -2.34 -0.93
N PRO A 116 11.24 -1.91 0.28
CA PRO A 116 10.11 -2.51 0.97
C PRO A 116 8.81 -2.38 0.17
N GLY A 117 7.93 -3.39 0.29
CA GLY A 117 6.62 -3.41 -0.37
C GLY A 117 6.66 -3.83 -1.85
N LEU A 118 7.73 -4.48 -2.28
CA LEU A 118 7.90 -5.02 -3.63
C LEU A 118 7.58 -6.52 -3.73
N LEU A 119 7.25 -7.17 -2.63
CA LEU A 119 6.78 -8.56 -2.66
C LEU A 119 5.54 -8.67 -3.56
N ALA A 120 5.42 -9.78 -4.28
CA ALA A 120 4.27 -10.05 -5.14
C ALA A 120 2.97 -10.00 -4.32
N LYS A 121 2.92 -10.72 -3.19
CA LYS A 121 1.83 -10.62 -2.20
C LYS A 121 2.23 -9.70 -1.07
N HIS A 122 1.51 -8.62 -0.93
CA HIS A 122 1.68 -7.62 0.13
C HIS A 122 0.39 -6.82 0.31
N TYR A 123 0.18 -6.23 1.49
CA TYR A 123 -1.00 -5.42 1.80
C TYR A 123 -2.33 -6.21 1.76
N ALA A 124 -2.26 -7.53 1.94
CA ALA A 124 -3.43 -8.39 1.83
C ALA A 124 -4.28 -8.38 3.11
N PRO A 125 -5.62 -8.23 3.00
CA PRO A 125 -6.53 -8.53 4.09
C PRO A 125 -6.51 -10.04 4.40
N ALA A 126 -6.97 -10.43 5.59
CA ALA A 126 -7.16 -11.84 5.94
C ALA A 126 -8.28 -12.47 5.10
N THR A 127 -9.35 -11.71 4.85
CA THR A 127 -10.41 -12.07 3.91
C THR A 127 -9.87 -12.05 2.48
N LYS A 128 -10.04 -13.12 1.74
CA LYS A 128 -9.53 -13.20 0.37
C LYS A 128 -10.08 -12.06 -0.50
N LEU A 129 -9.17 -11.25 -1.05
CA LEU A 129 -9.48 -10.15 -1.95
C LEU A 129 -9.23 -10.59 -3.40
N GLU A 130 -10.16 -10.27 -4.26
CA GLU A 130 -10.06 -10.44 -5.71
C GLU A 130 -10.30 -9.11 -6.40
N VAL A 131 -9.66 -8.91 -7.54
CA VAL A 131 -9.78 -7.70 -8.33
C VAL A 131 -10.52 -7.96 -9.62
N ALA A 132 -11.31 -6.98 -10.05
CA ALA A 132 -11.99 -6.96 -11.34
C ALA A 132 -11.58 -5.69 -12.10
N GLU A 133 -11.33 -5.78 -13.39
CA GLU A 133 -10.99 -4.62 -14.23
C GLU A 133 -12.21 -3.74 -14.52
N THR A 134 -13.43 -4.31 -14.45
CA THR A 134 -14.69 -3.61 -14.72
C THR A 134 -15.76 -3.95 -13.69
N GLU A 135 -16.76 -3.08 -13.55
CA GLU A 135 -17.94 -3.37 -12.72
C GLU A 135 -18.70 -4.62 -13.22
N ALA A 136 -18.78 -4.82 -14.53
CA ALA A 136 -19.43 -6.00 -15.09
C ALA A 136 -18.74 -7.31 -14.69
N GLU A 137 -17.41 -7.33 -14.69
CA GLU A 137 -16.62 -8.48 -14.21
C GLU A 137 -16.83 -8.68 -12.70
N ALA A 138 -16.82 -7.60 -11.93
CA ALA A 138 -17.08 -7.66 -10.51
C ALA A 138 -18.49 -8.17 -10.19
N ASP A 139 -19.51 -7.80 -10.98
CA ASP A 139 -20.89 -8.30 -10.85
C ASP A 139 -20.97 -9.81 -11.16
N GLN A 140 -20.22 -10.28 -12.16
CA GLN A 140 -20.13 -11.71 -12.48
C GLN A 140 -19.50 -12.51 -11.32
N LEU A 141 -18.38 -12.05 -10.77
CA LEU A 141 -17.74 -12.68 -9.62
C LEU A 141 -18.66 -12.69 -8.39
N ASP A 142 -19.34 -11.59 -8.10
CA ASP A 142 -20.30 -11.49 -7.00
C ASP A 142 -21.43 -12.50 -7.15
N ALA A 143 -22.01 -12.62 -8.35
CA ALA A 143 -23.07 -13.59 -8.63
C ALA A 143 -22.58 -15.04 -8.45
N ILE A 144 -21.38 -15.37 -8.93
CA ILE A 144 -20.78 -16.71 -8.78
C ILE A 144 -20.62 -17.07 -7.30
N TYR A 145 -20.04 -16.17 -6.50
CA TYR A 145 -19.79 -16.45 -5.09
C TYR A 145 -21.06 -16.49 -4.26
N ARG A 146 -22.04 -15.61 -4.52
CA ARG A 146 -23.35 -15.68 -3.84
C ARG A 146 -24.13 -16.94 -4.19
N CYS A 147 -24.06 -17.41 -5.45
CA CYS A 147 -24.64 -18.68 -5.83
C CYS A 147 -23.98 -19.86 -5.11
N ALA A 148 -22.71 -19.74 -4.74
CA ALA A 148 -21.99 -20.72 -3.91
C ALA A 148 -22.26 -20.57 -2.41
N GLY A 149 -23.18 -19.68 -2.00
CA GLY A 149 -23.54 -19.43 -0.61
C GLY A 149 -22.59 -18.55 0.19
N MET A 150 -21.65 -17.87 -0.47
CA MET A 150 -20.68 -16.99 0.18
C MET A 150 -21.25 -15.59 0.44
N VAL A 151 -20.81 -14.96 1.53
CA VAL A 151 -21.09 -13.57 1.84
C VAL A 151 -19.98 -12.70 1.23
N VAL A 152 -20.35 -11.83 0.28
CA VAL A 152 -19.40 -11.06 -0.53
C VAL A 152 -19.52 -9.58 -0.23
N ALA A 153 -18.36 -8.93 0.01
CA ALA A 153 -18.24 -7.49 0.03
C ALA A 153 -17.75 -6.95 -1.32
N ARG A 154 -18.23 -5.76 -1.67
CA ARG A 154 -17.81 -5.04 -2.88
C ARG A 154 -17.09 -3.76 -2.48
N TRP A 155 -15.92 -3.54 -3.06
CA TRP A 155 -15.21 -2.27 -2.97
C TRP A 155 -15.04 -1.66 -4.36
N ARG A 156 -15.23 -0.34 -4.45
CA ARG A 156 -15.01 0.42 -5.69
C ARG A 156 -14.44 1.80 -5.37
N PRO A 157 -13.62 2.37 -6.26
CA PRO A 157 -13.08 3.72 -6.07
C PRO A 157 -14.20 4.75 -6.30
N VAL A 158 -14.52 5.54 -5.27
CA VAL A 158 -15.51 6.62 -5.36
C VAL A 158 -14.85 7.94 -4.99
N GLY A 159 -14.75 8.87 -5.93
CA GLY A 159 -14.14 10.19 -5.73
C GLY A 159 -12.79 10.34 -6.42
N ALA A 160 -12.08 11.41 -6.08
CA ALA A 160 -10.77 11.71 -6.67
C ALA A 160 -9.67 10.73 -6.19
N PRO A 161 -8.62 10.49 -6.99
CA PRO A 161 -7.53 9.57 -6.66
C PRO A 161 -6.91 9.79 -5.27
N GLU A 162 -6.70 11.04 -4.88
CA GLU A 162 -6.13 11.40 -3.58
C GLU A 162 -7.04 11.02 -2.41
N GLN A 163 -8.35 11.23 -2.58
CA GLN A 163 -9.35 10.88 -1.57
C GLN A 163 -9.47 9.37 -1.40
N VAL A 164 -9.44 8.63 -2.52
CA VAL A 164 -9.48 7.16 -2.50
C VAL A 164 -8.20 6.62 -1.89
N SER A 165 -7.03 7.14 -2.27
CA SER A 165 -5.75 6.76 -1.66
C SER A 165 -5.74 6.94 -0.16
N ALA A 166 -6.26 8.08 0.33
CA ALA A 166 -6.27 8.41 1.76
C ALA A 166 -7.09 7.42 2.62
N ARG A 167 -8.12 6.79 2.04
CA ARG A 167 -9.02 5.90 2.79
C ARG A 167 -8.93 4.42 2.40
N LEU A 168 -8.16 4.06 1.37
CA LEU A 168 -8.10 2.69 0.85
C LEU A 168 -7.90 1.65 1.95
N TYR A 169 -6.84 1.77 2.73
CA TYR A 169 -6.56 0.79 3.78
C TYR A 169 -7.57 0.84 4.92
N ALA A 170 -8.08 2.00 5.29
CA ALA A 170 -9.13 2.11 6.30
C ALA A 170 -10.42 1.38 5.86
N GLU A 171 -10.80 1.53 4.60
CA GLU A 171 -11.95 0.82 4.01
C GLU A 171 -11.68 -0.69 3.94
N LEU A 172 -10.47 -1.11 3.52
CA LEU A 172 -10.11 -2.53 3.48
C LEU A 172 -10.07 -3.16 4.88
N HIS A 173 -9.60 -2.46 5.91
CA HIS A 173 -9.70 -2.93 7.30
C HIS A 173 -11.15 -3.13 7.73
N THR A 174 -12.03 -2.17 7.41
CA THR A 174 -13.46 -2.28 7.72
C THR A 174 -14.09 -3.50 7.03
N LEU A 175 -13.73 -3.76 5.79
CA LEU A 175 -14.24 -4.92 5.04
C LEU A 175 -13.66 -6.23 5.59
N ASP A 176 -12.38 -6.25 5.97
CA ASP A 176 -11.71 -7.43 6.52
C ASP A 176 -12.31 -7.85 7.88
N GLU A 177 -12.77 -6.87 8.67
CA GLU A 177 -13.44 -7.08 9.95
C GLU A 177 -14.95 -7.38 9.79
N GLY A 178 -15.51 -7.21 8.59
CA GLY A 178 -16.94 -7.32 8.31
C GLY A 178 -17.51 -8.74 8.24
N GLY A 179 -16.70 -9.78 8.43
CA GLY A 179 -17.15 -11.17 8.40
C GLY A 179 -17.55 -11.67 7.01
N PHE A 180 -16.95 -11.13 5.97
CA PHE A 180 -17.16 -11.57 4.59
C PHE A 180 -16.26 -12.77 4.23
N ASP A 181 -16.73 -13.63 3.33
CA ASP A 181 -15.94 -14.73 2.78
C ASP A 181 -15.02 -14.26 1.66
N ARG A 182 -15.42 -13.18 0.96
CA ARG A 182 -14.68 -12.57 -0.17
C ARG A 182 -14.86 -11.07 -0.20
N ILE A 183 -13.81 -10.39 -0.65
CA ILE A 183 -13.84 -8.98 -1.04
C ILE A 183 -13.57 -8.92 -2.53
N ILE A 184 -14.43 -8.28 -3.32
CA ILE A 184 -14.22 -8.01 -4.73
C ILE A 184 -13.97 -6.52 -4.89
N ALA A 185 -12.79 -6.15 -5.39
CA ALA A 185 -12.41 -4.77 -5.62
C ALA A 185 -12.39 -4.44 -7.11
N THR A 186 -13.18 -3.45 -7.53
CA THR A 186 -13.09 -2.92 -8.90
C THR A 186 -11.88 -2.01 -9.01
N LEU A 187 -10.98 -2.31 -9.96
CA LEU A 187 -9.79 -1.52 -10.21
C LEU A 187 -10.13 -0.16 -10.84
N PRO A 188 -9.51 0.94 -10.38
CA PRO A 188 -9.65 2.23 -11.05
C PRO A 188 -8.94 2.26 -12.41
N ALA A 189 -9.12 3.34 -13.17
CA ALA A 189 -8.53 3.50 -14.51
C ALA A 189 -7.00 3.32 -14.53
N LYS A 190 -6.46 2.85 -15.67
CA LYS A 190 -5.00 2.66 -15.88
C LYS A 190 -4.32 4.00 -16.23
N THR A 191 -4.36 4.96 -15.30
CA THR A 191 -3.70 6.26 -15.44
C THR A 191 -2.64 6.46 -14.35
N ASP A 192 -1.76 7.44 -14.53
CA ASP A 192 -0.72 7.74 -13.53
C ASP A 192 -1.31 8.14 -12.18
N GLU A 193 -2.45 8.81 -12.18
CA GLU A 193 -3.14 9.25 -10.96
C GLU A 193 -3.64 8.07 -10.10
N TRP A 194 -4.03 6.98 -10.72
CA TRP A 194 -4.53 5.77 -10.07
C TRP A 194 -3.48 4.69 -9.87
N ARG A 195 -2.25 4.91 -10.34
CA ARG A 195 -1.17 3.92 -10.33
C ARG A 195 -0.93 3.34 -8.93
N ALA A 196 -0.88 4.19 -7.90
CA ALA A 196 -0.62 3.74 -6.54
C ALA A 196 -1.74 2.87 -5.98
N VAL A 197 -3.00 3.27 -6.18
CA VAL A 197 -4.19 2.49 -5.74
C VAL A 197 -4.23 1.15 -6.46
N ARG A 198 -4.03 1.13 -7.78
CA ARG A 198 -3.99 -0.11 -8.57
C ARG A 198 -2.88 -1.05 -8.09
N ASP A 199 -1.67 -0.54 -7.88
CA ASP A 199 -0.54 -1.35 -7.39
C ASP A 199 -0.87 -2.02 -6.06
N ARG A 200 -1.48 -1.30 -5.11
CA ARG A 200 -1.85 -1.85 -3.80
C ARG A 200 -2.93 -2.93 -3.91
N LEU A 201 -3.97 -2.71 -4.69
CA LEU A 201 -5.05 -3.69 -4.89
C LEU A 201 -4.54 -4.95 -5.59
N LEU A 202 -3.71 -4.82 -6.61
CA LEU A 202 -3.12 -5.97 -7.33
C LEU A 202 -2.22 -6.81 -6.42
N ARG A 203 -1.42 -6.18 -5.54
CA ARG A 203 -0.59 -6.91 -4.56
C ARG A 203 -1.41 -7.52 -3.43
N ALA A 204 -2.50 -6.86 -3.02
CA ALA A 204 -3.41 -7.39 -2.01
C ALA A 204 -4.17 -8.63 -2.49
N ALA A 205 -4.42 -8.72 -3.80
CA ALA A 205 -5.11 -9.83 -4.45
C ALA A 205 -4.18 -10.95 -4.95
N ALA A 206 -2.85 -10.76 -4.90
CA ALA A 206 -1.89 -11.78 -5.35
C ALA A 206 -1.94 -13.03 -4.45
N GLU A 207 -1.81 -14.20 -5.05
CA GLU A 207 -1.81 -15.51 -4.37
C GLU A 207 -0.47 -15.86 -3.73
#